data_550e6921acacc6235fbcbaaffb511195
#
_entry.id   550e6921acacc6235fbcbaaffb511195
#
_cell.length_a   1.000
_cell.length_b   1.000
_cell.length_c   1.000
_cell.angle_alpha   90.00
_cell.angle_beta   90.00
_cell.angle_gamma   90.00
#
_symmetry.space_group_name_H-M   'P 1'
#
loop_
_entity.id
_entity.type
_entity.pdbx_description
1 polymer ?
#
loop_
_entity_poly.entity_id
_entity_poly.type
_entity_poly.pdbx_seq_one_letter_code
_entity_poly.pdbx_strand_id
1 'polypeptide(L)'
;MKVHSILLAGGSSDRFNNEENKVYFPIGGKPALSWALETLDNSDKIDSILLVVRDEDWEKTNNVIELVNPGKLSGVTIGGNTRHESEYQGLTYLKERSDVSEDDLILIHDGARPLLPKYLLDELIDVAIKYGASAPGNNSNNLMKKEELNKKEMQETIVEIQTPQ
;
A
#
# COMPACT_ATOMS: atom_id res chain seq x y z
N MET A 1 -4.40 -5.60 18.61
CA MET A 1 -4.24 -4.71 17.43
C MET A 1 -3.41 -5.45 16.41
N LYS A 2 -3.95 -5.69 15.24
CA LYS A 2 -3.29 -6.28 14.07
C LYS A 2 -2.96 -5.20 13.05
N VAL A 3 -2.12 -5.53 12.09
CA VAL A 3 -1.80 -4.67 10.94
C VAL A 3 -2.20 -5.38 9.65
N HIS A 4 -3.19 -4.83 8.97
CA HIS A 4 -3.68 -5.36 7.69
C HIS A 4 -3.17 -4.46 6.56
N SER A 5 -2.52 -5.05 5.57
CA SER A 5 -2.04 -4.32 4.41
C SER A 5 -3.01 -4.43 3.23
N ILE A 6 -3.34 -3.29 2.61
CA ILE A 6 -4.01 -3.21 1.32
C ILE A 6 -2.95 -2.85 0.28
N LEU A 7 -2.64 -3.80 -0.61
CA LEU A 7 -1.71 -3.60 -1.71
C LEU A 7 -2.47 -3.28 -2.99
N LEU A 8 -2.40 -2.02 -3.43
CA LEU A 8 -3.15 -1.51 -4.59
C LEU A 8 -2.41 -1.82 -5.89
N ALA A 9 -3.02 -2.64 -6.73
CA ALA A 9 -2.53 -3.00 -8.06
C ALA A 9 -3.51 -2.65 -9.19
N GLY A 10 -4.64 -1.99 -8.87
CA GLY A 10 -5.72 -1.64 -9.80
C GLY A 10 -5.56 -0.30 -10.54
N GLY A 11 -4.40 0.38 -10.46
CA GLY A 11 -4.21 1.69 -11.07
C GLY A 11 -4.23 1.66 -12.61
N SER A 12 -4.94 2.63 -13.24
CA SER A 12 -4.84 2.86 -14.70
C SER A 12 -3.43 3.35 -15.06
N SER A 13 -2.84 2.78 -16.10
CA SER A 13 -1.49 3.15 -16.58
C SER A 13 -1.51 4.30 -17.60
N ASP A 14 -2.51 5.21 -17.53
CA ASP A 14 -2.79 6.27 -18.51
C ASP A 14 -1.59 7.15 -18.88
N ARG A 15 -0.62 7.28 -17.98
CA ARG A 15 0.62 8.04 -18.22
C ARG A 15 1.71 7.25 -18.94
N PHE A 16 1.53 5.94 -19.16
CA PHE A 16 2.59 5.08 -19.67
C PHE A 16 2.42 4.70 -21.13
N ASN A 17 1.37 5.21 -21.83
CA ASN A 17 1.04 4.89 -23.24
C ASN A 17 1.04 3.37 -23.58
N ASN A 18 0.95 2.51 -22.60
CA ASN A 18 0.91 1.06 -22.74
C ASN A 18 -0.42 0.54 -22.22
N GLU A 19 -1.03 -0.37 -22.98
CA GLU A 19 -2.23 -1.10 -22.59
C GLU A 19 -2.01 -1.98 -21.35
N GLU A 20 -0.74 -2.21 -20.96
CA GLU A 20 -0.38 -3.03 -19.83
C GLU A 20 -0.23 -2.24 -18.52
N ASN A 21 -0.75 -2.81 -17.44
CA ASN A 21 -0.62 -2.23 -16.10
C ASN A 21 0.83 -2.36 -15.60
N LYS A 22 1.43 -1.21 -15.29
CA LYS A 22 2.85 -1.07 -14.89
C LYS A 22 3.27 -1.95 -13.71
N VAL A 23 2.34 -2.38 -12.85
CA VAL A 23 2.65 -3.24 -11.69
C VAL A 23 3.13 -4.64 -12.12
N TYR A 24 2.80 -5.06 -13.35
CA TYR A 24 3.25 -6.34 -13.89
C TYR A 24 4.50 -6.22 -14.78
N PHE A 25 5.02 -5.01 -15.01
CA PHE A 25 6.29 -4.84 -15.72
C PHE A 25 7.44 -5.49 -14.97
N PRO A 26 8.34 -6.18 -15.67
CA PRO A 26 9.47 -6.85 -15.03
C PRO A 26 10.51 -5.83 -14.55
N ILE A 27 10.86 -5.91 -13.27
CA ILE A 27 11.96 -5.19 -12.64
C ILE A 27 12.86 -6.24 -11.99
N GLY A 28 14.13 -6.30 -12.41
CA GLY A 28 15.06 -7.29 -11.87
C GLY A 28 14.63 -8.74 -12.09
N GLY A 29 13.96 -9.03 -13.20
CA GLY A 29 13.57 -10.39 -13.60
C GLY A 29 12.23 -10.88 -13.10
N LYS A 30 11.47 -10.08 -12.33
CA LYS A 30 10.11 -10.41 -11.87
C LYS A 30 9.19 -9.18 -11.88
N PRO A 31 7.86 -9.35 -11.91
CA PRO A 31 6.91 -8.24 -11.89
C PRO A 31 7.14 -7.27 -10.72
N ALA A 32 6.94 -5.97 -10.96
CA ALA A 32 7.10 -4.93 -9.92
C ALA A 32 6.27 -5.24 -8.67
N LEU A 33 5.03 -5.72 -8.85
CA LEU A 33 4.14 -6.12 -7.75
C LEU A 33 4.75 -7.18 -6.83
N SER A 34 5.55 -8.10 -7.38
CA SER A 34 6.19 -9.18 -6.60
C SER A 34 7.10 -8.63 -5.51
N TRP A 35 7.84 -7.55 -5.78
CA TRP A 35 8.74 -6.94 -4.80
C TRP A 35 7.99 -6.34 -3.61
N ALA A 36 6.90 -5.60 -3.89
CA ALA A 36 6.08 -5.03 -2.83
C ALA A 36 5.40 -6.13 -2.00
N LEU A 37 4.86 -7.16 -2.67
CA LEU A 37 4.20 -8.28 -2.02
C LEU A 37 5.16 -9.06 -1.11
N GLU A 38 6.38 -9.36 -1.58
CA GLU A 38 7.42 -10.01 -0.77
C GLU A 38 7.84 -9.17 0.43
N THR A 39 7.99 -7.85 0.26
CA THR A 39 8.37 -6.97 1.37
C THR A 39 7.31 -6.99 2.47
N LEU A 40 6.03 -6.94 2.11
CA LEU A 40 4.93 -7.00 3.06
C LEU A 40 4.83 -8.38 3.72
N ASP A 41 4.97 -9.45 2.95
CA ASP A 41 4.88 -10.82 3.45
C ASP A 41 6.02 -11.16 4.42
N ASN A 42 7.23 -10.65 4.18
CA ASN A 42 8.40 -10.84 5.03
C ASN A 42 8.48 -9.89 6.25
N SER A 43 7.53 -8.98 6.42
CA SER A 43 7.49 -8.09 7.59
C SER A 43 6.80 -8.76 8.77
N ASP A 44 7.48 -8.89 9.90
CA ASP A 44 6.91 -9.47 11.12
C ASP A 44 5.79 -8.60 11.73
N LYS A 45 5.65 -7.35 11.24
CA LYS A 45 4.63 -6.40 11.71
C LYS A 45 3.33 -6.45 10.91
N ILE A 46 3.30 -7.18 9.79
CA ILE A 46 2.10 -7.34 8.97
C ILE A 46 1.44 -8.68 9.31
N ASP A 47 0.16 -8.64 9.63
CA ASP A 47 -0.64 -9.82 9.96
C ASP A 47 -1.36 -10.39 8.73
N SER A 48 -1.82 -9.53 7.82
CA SER A 48 -2.46 -9.98 6.58
C SER A 48 -2.29 -9.00 5.42
N ILE A 49 -2.38 -9.52 4.20
CA ILE A 49 -2.28 -8.75 2.96
C ILE A 49 -3.54 -8.98 2.14
N LEU A 50 -4.18 -7.89 1.72
CA LEU A 50 -5.25 -7.87 0.74
C LEU A 50 -4.72 -7.26 -0.56
N LEU A 51 -4.83 -7.98 -1.69
CA LEU A 51 -4.58 -7.43 -3.01
C LEU A 51 -5.83 -6.78 -3.58
N VAL A 52 -5.70 -5.58 -4.12
CA VAL A 52 -6.76 -4.89 -4.87
C VAL A 52 -6.31 -4.73 -6.30
N VAL A 53 -6.98 -5.40 -7.24
CA VAL A 53 -6.55 -5.56 -8.63
C VAL A 53 -7.65 -5.12 -9.60
N ARG A 54 -7.34 -5.02 -10.89
CA ARG A 54 -8.35 -4.88 -11.94
C ARG A 54 -8.85 -6.27 -12.35
N ASP A 55 -10.10 -6.36 -12.74
CA ASP A 55 -10.70 -7.62 -13.21
C ASP A 55 -9.92 -8.22 -14.39
N GLU A 56 -9.55 -7.38 -15.36
CA GLU A 56 -8.76 -7.76 -16.53
C GLU A 56 -7.34 -8.25 -16.23
N ASP A 57 -6.80 -7.94 -15.06
CA ASP A 57 -5.45 -8.34 -14.64
C ASP A 57 -5.43 -9.62 -13.79
N TRP A 58 -6.56 -10.30 -13.64
CA TRP A 58 -6.71 -11.46 -12.75
C TRP A 58 -5.68 -12.57 -13.02
N GLU A 59 -5.48 -12.94 -14.28
CA GLU A 59 -4.52 -13.98 -14.66
C GLU A 59 -3.08 -13.57 -14.30
N LYS A 60 -2.71 -12.31 -14.59
CA LYS A 60 -1.38 -11.79 -14.24
C LYS A 60 -1.17 -11.74 -12.73
N THR A 61 -2.22 -11.42 -11.99
CA THR A 61 -2.20 -11.44 -10.52
C THR A 61 -1.94 -12.85 -9.99
N ASN A 62 -2.64 -13.85 -10.51
CA ASN A 62 -2.46 -15.24 -10.10
C ASN A 62 -1.02 -15.70 -10.36
N ASN A 63 -0.42 -15.36 -11.50
CA ASN A 63 0.97 -15.67 -11.80
C ASN A 63 1.94 -15.03 -10.77
N VAL A 64 1.65 -13.81 -10.31
CA VAL A 64 2.44 -13.16 -9.25
C VAL A 64 2.25 -13.87 -7.90
N ILE A 65 1.04 -14.25 -7.56
CA ILE A 65 0.73 -15.00 -6.32
C ILE A 65 1.44 -16.34 -6.31
N GLU A 66 1.40 -17.09 -7.42
CA GLU A 66 2.11 -18.37 -7.55
C GLU A 66 3.64 -18.19 -7.46
N LEU A 67 4.18 -17.13 -8.07
CA LEU A 67 5.62 -16.83 -8.05
C LEU A 67 6.11 -16.50 -6.64
N VAL A 68 5.38 -15.68 -5.89
CA VAL A 68 5.77 -15.20 -4.55
C VAL A 68 5.36 -16.19 -3.46
N ASN A 69 4.24 -16.89 -3.65
CA ASN A 69 3.63 -17.80 -2.67
C ASN A 69 3.50 -17.17 -1.27
N PRO A 70 2.84 -16.00 -1.14
CA PRO A 70 2.81 -15.24 0.10
C PRO A 70 2.00 -15.93 1.19
N GLY A 71 2.61 -16.12 2.36
CA GLY A 71 1.97 -16.80 3.51
C GLY A 71 0.89 -15.95 4.20
N LYS A 72 0.92 -14.62 4.02
CA LYS A 72 -0.01 -13.67 4.67
C LYS A 72 -1.10 -13.15 3.75
N LEU A 73 -1.19 -13.64 2.51
CA LEU A 73 -2.25 -13.24 1.60
C LEU A 73 -3.61 -13.72 2.12
N SER A 74 -4.47 -12.77 2.46
CA SER A 74 -5.79 -13.03 3.04
C SER A 74 -6.93 -12.92 2.04
N GLY A 75 -6.67 -12.38 0.85
CA GLY A 75 -7.66 -12.27 -0.21
C GLY A 75 -7.19 -11.40 -1.38
N VAL A 76 -8.02 -11.43 -2.41
CA VAL A 76 -7.91 -10.56 -3.59
C VAL A 76 -9.31 -9.99 -3.86
N THR A 77 -9.40 -8.70 -4.13
CA THR A 77 -10.65 -8.04 -4.49
C THR A 77 -10.47 -7.16 -5.72
N ILE A 78 -11.57 -6.88 -6.41
CA ILE A 78 -11.55 -5.98 -7.56
C ILE A 78 -11.63 -4.54 -7.07
N GLY A 79 -10.75 -3.69 -7.60
CA GLY A 79 -10.76 -2.26 -7.34
C GLY A 79 -11.79 -1.49 -8.16
N GLY A 80 -11.81 -0.18 -7.98
CA GLY A 80 -12.62 0.73 -8.79
C GLY A 80 -11.83 1.39 -9.92
N ASN A 81 -12.47 2.36 -10.60
CA ASN A 81 -11.87 3.09 -11.71
C ASN A 81 -10.79 4.09 -11.26
N THR A 82 -10.83 4.49 -10.00
CA THR A 82 -9.87 5.42 -9.40
C THR A 82 -9.10 4.77 -8.25
N ARG A 83 -7.96 5.38 -7.88
CA ARG A 83 -7.21 4.97 -6.69
C ARG A 83 -8.08 5.00 -5.44
N HIS A 84 -8.86 6.07 -5.28
CA HIS A 84 -9.76 6.25 -4.12
C HIS A 84 -10.85 5.17 -4.08
N GLU A 85 -11.49 4.85 -5.20
CA GLU A 85 -12.46 3.75 -5.29
C GLU A 85 -11.81 2.40 -4.95
N SER A 86 -10.58 2.15 -5.41
CA SER A 86 -9.85 0.92 -5.09
C SER A 86 -9.50 0.81 -3.60
N GLU A 87 -9.12 1.94 -2.97
CA GLU A 87 -8.94 2.01 -1.51
C GLU A 87 -10.24 1.70 -0.77
N TYR A 88 -11.34 2.29 -1.20
CA TYR A 88 -12.66 2.08 -0.62
C TYR A 88 -13.11 0.62 -0.72
N GLN A 89 -12.92 -0.03 -1.88
CA GLN A 89 -13.21 -1.46 -2.06
C GLN A 89 -12.37 -2.33 -1.13
N GLY A 90 -11.08 -2.03 -1.01
CA GLY A 90 -10.18 -2.74 -0.09
C GLY A 90 -10.63 -2.59 1.37
N LEU A 91 -10.96 -1.39 1.81
CA LEU A 91 -11.46 -1.13 3.16
C LEU A 91 -12.81 -1.80 3.42
N THR A 92 -13.71 -1.79 2.44
CA THR A 92 -15.01 -2.48 2.54
C THR A 92 -14.82 -3.97 2.69
N TYR A 93 -13.93 -4.59 1.89
CA TYR A 93 -13.59 -6.00 2.00
C TYR A 93 -13.06 -6.37 3.40
N LEU A 94 -12.15 -5.56 3.95
CA LEU A 94 -11.62 -5.80 5.30
C LEU A 94 -12.69 -5.62 6.38
N LYS A 95 -13.57 -4.64 6.25
CA LYS A 95 -14.65 -4.37 7.20
C LYS A 95 -15.64 -5.53 7.32
N GLU A 96 -15.87 -6.26 6.24
CA GLU A 96 -16.77 -7.43 6.23
C GLU A 96 -16.16 -8.67 6.86
N ARG A 97 -14.86 -8.65 7.18
CA ARG A 97 -14.17 -9.77 7.80
C ARG A 97 -14.36 -9.78 9.32
N SER A 98 -14.64 -10.95 9.86
CA SER A 98 -14.85 -11.15 11.30
C SER A 98 -13.55 -11.08 12.12
N ASP A 99 -12.38 -11.19 11.48
CA ASP A 99 -11.06 -11.19 12.12
C ASP A 99 -10.35 -9.81 12.10
N VAL A 100 -11.05 -8.78 11.59
CA VAL A 100 -10.60 -7.37 11.58
C VAL A 100 -11.39 -6.57 12.60
N SER A 101 -10.68 -5.81 13.43
CA SER A 101 -11.22 -4.96 14.51
C SER A 101 -11.11 -3.48 14.18
N GLU A 102 -11.95 -2.63 14.79
CA GLU A 102 -11.86 -1.17 14.67
C GLU A 102 -10.56 -0.58 15.22
N ASP A 103 -9.88 -1.32 16.12
CA ASP A 103 -8.60 -0.92 16.69
C ASP A 103 -7.39 -1.38 15.85
N ASP A 104 -7.62 -2.09 14.74
CA ASP A 104 -6.54 -2.59 13.90
C ASP A 104 -6.02 -1.49 12.96
N LEU A 105 -4.73 -1.56 12.64
CA LEU A 105 -4.06 -0.62 11.74
C LEU A 105 -4.20 -1.08 10.30
N ILE A 106 -4.54 -0.15 9.41
CA ILE A 106 -4.60 -0.40 7.97
C ILE A 106 -3.43 0.31 7.28
N LEU A 107 -2.56 -0.48 6.65
CA LEU A 107 -1.50 0.00 5.77
C LEU A 107 -1.98 -0.01 4.32
N ILE A 108 -1.94 1.13 3.63
CA ILE A 108 -2.25 1.21 2.19
C ILE A 108 -0.95 1.45 1.42
N HIS A 109 -0.61 0.54 0.51
CA HIS A 109 0.60 0.63 -0.30
C HIS A 109 0.31 0.50 -1.79
N ASP A 110 1.00 1.31 -2.61
CA ASP A 110 0.90 1.25 -4.07
C ASP A 110 1.78 0.12 -4.62
N GLY A 111 1.24 -0.89 -5.27
CA GLY A 111 1.99 -1.99 -5.89
C GLY A 111 2.96 -1.56 -7.00
N ALA A 112 2.78 -0.34 -7.53
CA ALA A 112 3.70 0.29 -8.47
C ALA A 112 4.95 0.92 -7.80
N ARG A 113 5.09 0.81 -6.48
CA ARG A 113 6.25 1.26 -5.70
C ARG A 113 7.00 0.06 -5.14
N PRO A 114 7.80 -0.65 -5.97
CA PRO A 114 8.41 -1.94 -5.60
C PRO A 114 9.53 -1.80 -4.56
N LEU A 115 10.15 -0.62 -4.45
CA LEU A 115 11.30 -0.39 -3.59
C LEU A 115 10.87 0.19 -2.23
N LEU A 116 10.15 -0.60 -1.45
CA LEU A 116 9.79 -0.28 -0.06
C LEU A 116 10.81 -0.94 0.88
N PRO A 117 11.73 -0.19 1.50
CA PRO A 117 12.67 -0.77 2.45
C PRO A 117 11.95 -1.27 3.71
N LYS A 118 12.32 -2.47 4.21
CA LYS A 118 11.71 -3.04 5.41
C LYS A 118 11.79 -2.10 6.62
N TYR A 119 12.93 -1.42 6.81
CA TYR A 119 13.10 -0.50 7.94
C TYR A 119 12.11 0.67 7.90
N LEU A 120 11.81 1.21 6.70
CA LEU A 120 10.84 2.29 6.53
C LEU A 120 9.41 1.81 6.80
N LEU A 121 9.08 0.61 6.33
CA LEU A 121 7.79 -0.03 6.64
C LEU A 121 7.60 -0.20 8.13
N ASP A 122 8.59 -0.76 8.81
CA ASP A 122 8.55 -1.02 10.26
C ASP A 122 8.43 0.28 11.07
N GLU A 123 9.15 1.34 10.66
CA GLU A 123 9.10 2.66 11.30
C GLU A 123 7.74 3.36 11.09
N LEU A 124 7.18 3.30 9.87
CA LEU A 124 5.85 3.85 9.60
C LEU A 124 4.78 3.18 10.47
N ILE A 125 4.85 1.86 10.64
CA ILE A 125 3.91 1.14 11.50
C ILE A 125 4.07 1.59 12.95
N ASP A 126 5.30 1.69 13.49
CA ASP A 126 5.54 2.14 14.85
C ASP A 126 5.03 3.56 15.10
N VAL A 127 5.25 4.47 14.15
CA VAL A 127 4.76 5.85 14.22
C VAL A 127 3.23 5.88 14.18
N ALA A 128 2.61 5.09 13.30
CA ALA A 128 1.15 5.02 13.22
C ALA A 128 0.52 4.45 14.52
N ILE A 129 1.13 3.44 15.12
CA ILE A 129 0.70 2.89 16.42
C ILE A 129 0.76 3.96 17.50
N LYS A 130 1.80 4.79 17.51
CA LYS A 130 2.02 5.80 18.54
C LYS A 130 1.15 7.04 18.38
N TYR A 131 0.90 7.48 17.14
CA TYR A 131 0.28 8.77 16.84
C TYR A 131 -1.07 8.68 16.11
N GLY A 132 -1.52 7.47 15.77
CA GLY A 132 -2.79 7.21 15.08
C GLY A 132 -2.68 7.15 13.57
N ALA A 133 -1.68 7.78 12.95
CA ALA A 133 -1.43 7.74 11.52
C ALA A 133 0.02 8.07 11.18
N SER A 134 0.50 7.61 10.03
CA SER A 134 1.81 7.97 9.47
C SER A 134 1.78 7.97 7.95
N ALA A 135 2.68 8.75 7.34
CA ALA A 135 2.94 8.70 5.91
C ALA A 135 4.41 9.05 5.65
N PRO A 136 5.07 8.42 4.63
CA PRO A 136 6.43 8.79 4.27
C PRO A 136 6.44 10.16 3.60
N GLY A 137 7.42 10.99 3.93
CA GLY A 137 7.63 12.30 3.33
C GLY A 137 9.10 12.53 3.01
N ASN A 138 9.38 13.36 2.01
CA ASN A 138 10.70 13.85 1.71
C ASN A 138 10.72 15.38 1.79
N ASN A 139 11.83 15.95 2.22
CA ASN A 139 12.05 17.39 2.08
C ASN A 139 11.97 17.76 0.60
N SER A 140 11.04 18.64 0.25
CA SER A 140 10.87 19.12 -1.11
C SER A 140 11.31 20.57 -1.22
N ASN A 141 12.19 20.85 -2.19
CA ASN A 141 12.55 22.23 -2.57
C ASN A 141 11.51 22.88 -3.50
N ASN A 142 10.45 22.18 -3.84
CA ASN A 142 9.35 22.69 -4.66
C ASN A 142 8.39 23.50 -3.80
N LEU A 143 7.95 24.65 -4.33
CA LEU A 143 6.89 25.46 -3.71
C LEU A 143 5.61 24.62 -3.58
N MET A 144 5.31 24.18 -2.37
CA MET A 144 4.03 23.58 -2.05
C MET A 144 3.04 24.68 -1.69
N LYS A 145 1.87 24.74 -2.37
CA LYS A 145 0.77 25.56 -1.89
C LYS A 145 0.27 24.93 -0.58
N LYS A 146 0.45 25.65 0.53
CA LYS A 146 -0.22 25.33 1.77
C LYS A 146 -1.69 25.77 1.62
N GLU A 147 -2.60 24.84 1.43
CA GLU A 147 -4.02 25.13 1.67
C GLU A 147 -4.21 25.27 3.19
N GLU A 148 -4.63 26.42 3.64
CA GLU A 148 -5.06 26.63 5.02
C GLU A 148 -6.36 25.85 5.25
N LEU A 149 -6.25 24.59 5.68
CA LEU A 149 -7.34 23.90 6.31
C LEU A 149 -7.63 24.60 7.65
N ASN A 150 -8.88 25.01 7.85
CA ASN A 150 -9.34 25.68 9.06
C ASN A 150 -8.82 24.98 10.32
N LYS A 151 -8.04 25.73 11.10
CA LYS A 151 -7.46 25.32 12.39
C LYS A 151 -8.57 25.02 13.40
N LYS A 152 -9.14 23.83 13.39
CA LYS A 152 -9.72 23.20 14.57
C LYS A 152 -9.46 21.71 14.46
N GLU A 153 -8.56 21.20 15.33
CA GLU A 153 -8.41 19.80 15.69
C GLU A 153 -7.51 18.90 14.84
N MET A 154 -6.34 19.37 14.36
CA MET A 154 -5.23 18.48 14.10
C MET A 154 -3.92 19.13 14.56
N GLN A 155 -3.32 18.61 15.60
CA GLN A 155 -1.89 18.83 15.87
C GLN A 155 -1.11 18.00 14.85
N GLU A 156 -0.62 18.64 13.80
CA GLU A 156 0.35 18.02 12.89
C GLU A 156 1.66 17.78 13.67
N THR A 157 1.89 16.55 14.06
CA THR A 157 3.22 16.11 14.50
C THR A 157 3.97 15.64 13.26
N ILE A 158 4.79 16.51 12.68
CA ILE A 158 5.73 16.12 11.62
C ILE A 158 6.89 15.40 12.31
N VAL A 159 6.96 14.09 12.19
CA VAL A 159 8.14 13.32 12.57
C VAL A 159 9.08 13.32 11.38
N GLU A 160 10.21 14.03 11.48
CA GLU A 160 11.24 14.07 10.47
C GLU A 160 12.02 12.75 10.50
N ILE A 161 11.77 11.87 9.52
CA ILE A 161 12.53 10.64 9.34
C ILE A 161 13.80 11.00 8.57
N GLN A 162 14.95 11.05 9.24
CA GLN A 162 16.23 11.21 8.59
C GLN A 162 16.60 9.88 7.90
N THR A 163 16.56 9.85 6.56
CA THR A 163 17.16 8.76 5.80
C THR A 163 18.69 8.86 5.90
N PRO A 164 19.40 7.76 6.23
CA PRO A 164 20.87 7.75 6.16
C PRO A 164 21.32 8.06 4.72
N GLN A 165 22.32 8.92 4.56
CA GLN A 165 22.97 9.21 3.29
C GLN A 165 23.77 8.02 2.78
#